data_8fdb41a5363460d65548805853943560
#
_entry.id   8fdb41a5363460d65548805853943560
#
_cell.length_a   1.000
_cell.length_b   1.000
_cell.length_c   1.000
_cell.angle_alpha   90.00
_cell.angle_beta   90.00
_cell.angle_gamma   90.00
#
_symmetry.space_group_name_H-M   'P 1'
#
loop_
_entity.id
_entity.type
_entity.pdbx_description
1 polymer ?
#
loop_
_entity_poly.entity_id
_entity_poly.type
_entity_poly.pdbx_seq_one_letter_code
_entity_poly.pdbx_strand_id
1 'polypeptide(L)'
;RSRRQRQMCIRDRYNMGTLFWQHNDCWPVASWASRDYYGRWKAQHYYTRKAYDDILISPVVEGGDLKVYAVSDRLENTSGRLQLQVCRFDGTVVYHWDKSVGISGNDSRVCFSAPFAKLLEGADRGTVYVRVDYTDKSGRVYHNNYCLGKQKDMDYPKVDLQTEVHSIEGGYEVMVSSDKFARAVCLSVADNESVYSDNYFDVQPKSSVQVQVRTRLSAEAFNGSLRLTCLNNEF
;
A
#
# COMPACT_ATOMS: atom_id res chain seq x y z
N ARG A 1 -3.47 -5.92 11.62
CA ARG A 1 -2.81 -7.20 11.99
C ARG A 1 -2.62 -8.14 10.79
N SER A 2 -3.59 -8.30 9.88
CA SER A 2 -3.54 -9.29 8.79
C SER A 2 -2.41 -9.11 7.77
N ARG A 3 -2.11 -7.87 7.31
CA ARG A 3 -1.01 -7.60 6.36
C ARG A 3 0.35 -8.00 6.93
N ARG A 4 0.63 -7.59 8.19
CA ARG A 4 1.89 -7.91 8.87
C ARG A 4 2.02 -9.41 9.12
N GLN A 5 0.92 -10.08 9.44
CA GLN A 5 0.88 -11.49 9.75
C GLN A 5 1.16 -12.36 8.51
N ARG A 6 0.55 -12.04 7.36
CA ARG A 6 0.84 -12.76 6.11
C ARG A 6 2.27 -12.50 5.60
N GLN A 7 2.74 -11.26 5.63
CA GLN A 7 4.12 -10.95 5.29
C GLN A 7 5.11 -11.76 6.13
N MET A 8 4.82 -11.97 7.41
CA MET A 8 5.63 -12.83 8.29
C MET A 8 5.54 -14.31 7.89
N CYS A 9 4.34 -14.84 7.67
CA CYS A 9 4.10 -16.26 7.44
C CYS A 9 4.70 -16.76 6.12
N ILE A 10 4.54 -16.01 5.04
CA ILE A 10 5.11 -16.36 3.73
C ILE A 10 6.62 -16.17 3.73
N ARG A 11 7.11 -15.13 4.40
CA ARG A 11 8.54 -14.86 4.55
C ARG A 11 9.32 -16.03 5.15
N ASP A 12 8.74 -16.70 6.14
CA ASP A 12 9.46 -17.70 6.94
C ASP A 12 9.36 -19.12 6.35
N ARG A 13 8.66 -19.33 5.23
CA ARG A 13 8.47 -20.61 4.52
C ARG A 13 7.79 -21.74 5.32
N TYR A 14 7.37 -21.49 6.57
CA TYR A 14 6.74 -22.50 7.42
C TYR A 14 5.22 -22.51 7.30
N ASN A 15 4.64 -21.47 6.71
CA ASN A 15 3.19 -21.33 6.63
C ASN A 15 2.71 -21.52 5.20
N MET A 16 1.88 -22.55 4.98
CA MET A 16 1.32 -22.91 3.68
C MET A 16 0.10 -22.07 3.29
N GLY A 17 -0.29 -21.11 4.11
CA GLY A 17 -1.40 -20.21 3.82
C GLY A 17 -1.87 -19.43 5.04
N THR A 18 -2.74 -18.45 4.82
CA THR A 18 -3.36 -17.67 5.89
C THR A 18 -4.85 -17.56 5.67
N LEU A 19 -5.60 -17.64 6.75
CA LEU A 19 -7.03 -17.41 6.77
C LEU A 19 -7.33 -16.16 7.59
N PHE A 20 -8.33 -15.41 7.19
CA PHE A 20 -8.81 -14.29 8.01
C PHE A 20 -10.31 -14.45 8.29
N TRP A 21 -10.71 -14.08 9.47
CA TRP A 21 -12.08 -14.01 9.88
C TRP A 21 -12.54 -12.55 9.79
N GLN A 22 -13.54 -12.23 9.04
CA GLN A 22 -14.38 -13.00 8.16
C GLN A 22 -14.53 -12.28 6.82
N HIS A 23 -15.16 -12.94 5.80
CA HIS A 23 -15.28 -12.35 4.48
C HIS A 23 -16.24 -11.15 4.48
N ASN A 24 -17.45 -11.31 5.00
CA ASN A 24 -18.47 -10.26 5.01
C ASN A 24 -19.27 -10.23 6.33
N ASP A 25 -19.88 -9.07 6.59
CA ASP A 25 -20.83 -8.90 7.67
C ASP A 25 -22.23 -9.37 7.25
N CYS A 26 -22.99 -9.95 8.18
CA CYS A 26 -24.37 -10.36 7.99
C CYS A 26 -25.40 -9.36 8.59
N TRP A 27 -24.94 -8.34 9.30
CA TRP A 27 -25.72 -7.17 9.76
C TRP A 27 -24.82 -5.94 9.86
N PRO A 28 -25.40 -4.72 9.93
CA PRO A 28 -24.61 -3.48 10.13
C PRO A 28 -23.91 -3.49 11.49
N VAL A 29 -22.59 -3.64 11.49
CA VAL A 29 -21.78 -3.71 12.70
C VAL A 29 -20.34 -3.28 12.43
N ALA A 30 -19.65 -2.79 13.46
CA ALA A 30 -18.20 -2.62 13.42
C ALA A 30 -17.52 -3.97 13.64
N SER A 31 -16.87 -4.51 12.63
CA SER A 31 -16.23 -5.82 12.65
C SER A 31 -14.91 -5.84 11.87
N TRP A 32 -14.24 -6.97 11.92
CA TRP A 32 -13.04 -7.29 11.15
C TRP A 32 -13.33 -7.95 9.78
N ALA A 33 -14.59 -7.95 9.31
CA ALA A 33 -14.90 -8.42 7.96
C ALA A 33 -14.22 -7.57 6.89
N SER A 34 -13.88 -8.18 5.75
CA SER A 34 -13.29 -7.47 4.61
C SER A 34 -14.33 -6.74 3.77
N ARG A 35 -15.60 -7.13 3.88
CA ARG A 35 -16.75 -6.51 3.22
C ARG A 35 -17.83 -6.23 4.26
N ASP A 36 -18.40 -5.04 4.26
CA ASP A 36 -19.44 -4.68 5.20
C ASP A 36 -20.82 -5.22 4.76
N TYR A 37 -21.83 -5.04 5.64
CA TYR A 37 -23.21 -5.46 5.37
C TYR A 37 -23.78 -4.85 4.08
N TYR A 38 -23.42 -3.61 3.75
CA TYR A 38 -23.90 -2.91 2.56
C TYR A 38 -23.14 -3.27 1.28
N GLY A 39 -22.19 -4.20 1.36
CA GLY A 39 -21.43 -4.68 0.23
C GLY A 39 -20.16 -3.89 -0.09
N ARG A 40 -19.78 -2.90 0.72
CA ARG A 40 -18.59 -2.07 0.50
C ARG A 40 -17.33 -2.79 0.96
N TRP A 41 -16.26 -2.71 0.15
CA TRP A 41 -14.97 -3.28 0.50
C TRP A 41 -14.23 -2.37 1.48
N LYS A 42 -13.82 -2.94 2.62
CA LYS A 42 -13.03 -2.26 3.65
C LYS A 42 -11.53 -2.29 3.31
N ALA A 43 -10.74 -1.49 4.02
CA ALA A 43 -9.28 -1.43 3.88
C ALA A 43 -8.61 -2.83 3.90
N GLN A 44 -9.12 -3.76 4.73
CA GLN A 44 -8.61 -5.12 4.81
C GLN A 44 -8.60 -5.82 3.44
N HIS A 45 -9.65 -5.66 2.62
CA HIS A 45 -9.72 -6.26 1.29
C HIS A 45 -8.57 -5.80 0.39
N TYR A 46 -8.36 -4.49 0.28
CA TYR A 46 -7.32 -3.92 -0.58
C TYR A 46 -5.92 -4.27 -0.11
N TYR A 47 -5.67 -4.23 1.21
CA TYR A 47 -4.37 -4.66 1.75
C TYR A 47 -4.14 -6.17 1.62
N THR A 48 -5.19 -7.00 1.75
CA THR A 48 -5.10 -8.43 1.53
C THR A 48 -4.74 -8.71 0.07
N ARG A 49 -5.43 -8.08 -0.89
CA ARG A 49 -5.14 -8.23 -2.31
C ARG A 49 -3.66 -7.94 -2.63
N LYS A 50 -3.12 -6.83 -2.11
CA LYS A 50 -1.69 -6.46 -2.28
C LYS A 50 -0.73 -7.45 -1.59
N ALA A 51 -1.13 -8.02 -0.46
CA ALA A 51 -0.33 -9.00 0.27
C ALA A 51 -0.36 -10.40 -0.39
N TYR A 52 -1.34 -10.67 -1.25
CA TYR A 52 -1.52 -11.92 -1.99
C TYR A 52 -1.11 -11.80 -3.46
N ASP A 53 -0.36 -10.77 -3.81
CA ASP A 53 0.24 -10.66 -5.15
C ASP A 53 1.29 -11.75 -5.37
N ASP A 54 1.53 -12.12 -6.61
CA ASP A 54 2.48 -13.18 -7.02
C ASP A 54 3.93 -12.89 -6.61
N ILE A 55 4.28 -11.60 -6.44
CA ILE A 55 5.52 -11.15 -5.80
C ILE A 55 5.18 -10.20 -4.67
N LEU A 56 5.70 -10.47 -3.48
CA LEU A 56 5.57 -9.61 -2.32
C LEU A 56 6.93 -9.08 -1.88
N ILE A 57 7.07 -7.77 -1.85
CA ILE A 57 8.24 -7.10 -1.25
C ILE A 57 7.90 -6.66 0.16
N SER A 58 8.62 -7.19 1.14
CA SER A 58 8.31 -7.03 2.57
C SER A 58 9.47 -6.42 3.35
N PRO A 59 9.51 -5.09 3.53
CA PRO A 59 10.44 -4.45 4.44
C PRO A 59 10.03 -4.68 5.89
N VAL A 60 11.00 -4.95 6.75
CA VAL A 60 10.81 -5.15 8.19
C VAL A 60 12.07 -4.79 8.96
N VAL A 61 11.94 -4.29 10.19
CA VAL A 61 13.06 -4.09 11.11
C VAL A 61 13.14 -5.28 12.07
N GLU A 62 14.26 -6.01 12.01
CA GLU A 62 14.54 -7.18 12.84
C GLU A 62 15.97 -7.12 13.38
N GLY A 63 16.15 -7.31 14.70
CA GLY A 63 17.47 -7.31 15.32
C GLY A 63 18.26 -6.00 15.16
N GLY A 64 17.57 -4.89 14.91
CA GLY A 64 18.18 -3.59 14.65
C GLY A 64 18.48 -3.30 13.17
N ASP A 65 18.34 -4.28 12.29
CA ASP A 65 18.52 -4.13 10.84
C ASP A 65 17.18 -3.93 10.12
N LEU A 66 17.17 -3.07 9.12
CA LEU A 66 16.14 -3.07 8.08
C LEU A 66 16.47 -4.19 7.09
N LYS A 67 15.57 -5.16 6.99
CA LYS A 67 15.63 -6.22 6.00
C LYS A 67 14.52 -6.06 4.99
N VAL A 68 14.80 -6.36 3.72
CA VAL A 68 13.79 -6.43 2.66
C VAL A 68 13.74 -7.87 2.15
N TYR A 69 12.62 -8.51 2.39
CA TYR A 69 12.33 -9.83 1.85
C TYR A 69 11.62 -9.69 0.50
N ALA A 70 12.03 -10.50 -0.47
CA ALA A 70 11.27 -10.74 -1.68
C ALA A 70 10.71 -12.15 -1.61
N VAL A 71 9.40 -12.27 -1.75
CA VAL A 71 8.66 -13.53 -1.71
C VAL A 71 8.00 -13.71 -3.06
N SER A 72 8.16 -14.89 -3.68
CA SER A 72 7.55 -15.22 -4.97
C SER A 72 6.70 -16.46 -4.85
N ASP A 73 5.44 -16.35 -5.24
CA ASP A 73 4.52 -17.47 -5.46
C ASP A 73 4.58 -17.97 -6.94
N ARG A 74 5.40 -17.34 -7.78
CA ARG A 74 5.64 -17.82 -9.16
C ARG A 74 6.40 -19.14 -9.14
N LEU A 75 6.14 -20.02 -10.09
CA LEU A 75 6.87 -21.27 -10.24
C LEU A 75 8.25 -21.06 -10.88
N GLU A 76 8.40 -20.01 -11.65
CA GLU A 76 9.62 -19.70 -12.39
C GLU A 76 10.45 -18.63 -11.67
N ASN A 77 11.78 -18.71 -11.91
CA ASN A 77 12.68 -17.67 -11.45
C ASN A 77 12.40 -16.36 -12.18
N THR A 78 12.45 -15.28 -11.44
CA THR A 78 12.33 -13.93 -12.00
C THR A 78 13.52 -13.07 -11.58
N SER A 79 13.75 -11.98 -12.29
CA SER A 79 14.73 -10.98 -11.90
C SER A 79 14.22 -9.59 -12.27
N GLY A 80 14.70 -8.59 -11.55
CA GLY A 80 14.28 -7.22 -11.73
C GLY A 80 15.17 -6.27 -10.97
N ARG A 81 14.75 -5.01 -10.91
CA ARG A 81 15.43 -3.93 -10.20
C ARG A 81 14.74 -3.66 -8.88
N LEU A 82 15.45 -3.79 -7.78
CA LEU A 82 14.96 -3.46 -6.44
C LEU A 82 15.54 -2.12 -6.01
N GLN A 83 14.66 -1.16 -5.74
CA GLN A 83 14.99 0.16 -5.26
C GLN A 83 14.46 0.33 -3.84
N LEU A 84 15.30 0.86 -2.95
CA LEU A 84 14.94 1.18 -1.57
C LEU A 84 15.29 2.64 -1.30
N GLN A 85 14.35 3.36 -0.73
CA GLN A 85 14.54 4.74 -0.30
C GLN A 85 14.02 4.92 1.13
N VAL A 86 14.75 5.66 1.95
CA VAL A 86 14.22 6.26 3.19
C VAL A 86 13.88 7.68 2.84
N CYS A 87 12.61 8.04 2.97
CA CYS A 87 12.09 9.34 2.55
C CYS A 87 11.44 10.07 3.73
N ARG A 88 11.60 11.38 3.79
CA ARG A 88 10.75 12.27 4.58
C ARG A 88 9.37 12.38 3.93
N PHE A 89 8.37 12.83 4.69
CA PHE A 89 7.01 12.98 4.18
C PHE A 89 6.84 14.09 3.13
N ASP A 90 7.83 14.97 2.98
CA ASP A 90 7.89 15.98 1.90
C ASP A 90 8.50 15.44 0.59
N GLY A 91 8.98 14.19 0.60
CA GLY A 91 9.63 13.54 -0.52
C GLY A 91 11.15 13.64 -0.54
N THR A 92 11.76 14.33 0.44
CA THR A 92 13.23 14.39 0.56
C THR A 92 13.76 12.99 0.83
N VAL A 93 14.65 12.50 -0.05
CA VAL A 93 15.32 11.21 0.09
C VAL A 93 16.48 11.35 1.06
N VAL A 94 16.42 10.62 2.19
CA VAL A 94 17.47 10.53 3.20
C VAL A 94 18.50 9.47 2.82
N TYR A 95 18.04 8.31 2.34
CA TYR A 95 18.89 7.20 1.94
C TYR A 95 18.36 6.57 0.67
N HIS A 96 19.25 6.12 -0.21
CA HIS A 96 18.91 5.43 -1.45
C HIS A 96 19.83 4.22 -1.69
N TRP A 97 19.22 3.12 -2.10
CA TRP A 97 19.89 1.92 -2.55
C TRP A 97 19.14 1.30 -3.74
N ASP A 98 19.88 0.78 -4.71
CA ASP A 98 19.35 0.28 -5.96
C ASP A 98 20.24 -0.82 -6.52
N LYS A 99 19.66 -2.00 -6.77
CA LYS A 99 20.38 -3.14 -7.41
C LYS A 99 19.44 -4.04 -8.18
N SER A 100 20.01 -4.72 -9.16
CA SER A 100 19.35 -5.87 -9.78
C SER A 100 19.37 -7.07 -8.82
N VAL A 101 18.21 -7.71 -8.64
CA VAL A 101 18.04 -8.88 -7.79
C VAL A 101 17.30 -9.99 -8.55
N GLY A 102 17.73 -11.24 -8.33
CA GLY A 102 17.01 -12.41 -8.78
C GLY A 102 16.15 -12.96 -7.65
N ILE A 103 14.97 -13.45 -7.97
CA ILE A 103 14.05 -14.11 -7.04
C ILE A 103 13.75 -15.50 -7.63
N SER A 104 14.02 -16.54 -6.83
CA SER A 104 13.70 -17.91 -7.25
C SER A 104 12.19 -18.14 -7.21
N GLY A 105 11.71 -19.04 -8.04
CA GLY A 105 10.31 -19.44 -8.00
C GLY A 105 9.97 -20.13 -6.69
N ASN A 106 8.78 -19.89 -6.19
CA ASN A 106 8.25 -20.41 -4.93
C ASN A 106 9.25 -20.29 -3.77
N ASP A 107 9.82 -19.08 -3.62
CA ASP A 107 10.92 -18.79 -2.71
C ASP A 107 10.67 -17.50 -1.89
N SER A 108 11.35 -17.42 -0.74
CA SER A 108 11.44 -16.24 0.09
C SER A 108 12.89 -15.98 0.48
N ARG A 109 13.42 -14.81 0.15
CA ARG A 109 14.81 -14.45 0.45
C ARG A 109 14.96 -13.01 0.90
N VAL A 110 16.01 -12.75 1.69
CA VAL A 110 16.44 -11.38 2.00
C VAL A 110 17.22 -10.84 0.81
N CYS A 111 16.73 -9.75 0.22
CA CYS A 111 17.38 -9.05 -0.88
C CYS A 111 18.20 -7.83 -0.42
N PHE A 112 17.90 -7.29 0.76
CA PHE A 112 18.61 -6.18 1.37
C PHE A 112 18.64 -6.36 2.88
N SER A 113 19.78 -6.04 3.53
CA SER A 113 19.89 -5.91 4.98
C SER A 113 20.95 -4.86 5.32
N ALA A 114 20.61 -3.93 6.23
CA ALA A 114 21.55 -2.96 6.78
C ALA A 114 21.09 -2.46 8.16
N PRO A 115 22.03 -2.06 9.03
CA PRO A 115 21.70 -1.45 10.33
C PRO A 115 20.77 -0.26 10.14
N PHE A 116 19.58 -0.34 10.72
CA PHE A 116 18.52 0.63 10.49
C PHE A 116 18.94 2.06 10.92
N ALA A 117 19.67 2.19 12.02
CA ALA A 117 20.16 3.49 12.51
C ALA A 117 21.03 4.22 11.49
N LYS A 118 21.80 3.49 10.66
CA LYS A 118 22.62 4.09 9.60
C LYS A 118 21.79 4.63 8.44
N LEU A 119 20.64 4.00 8.15
CA LEU A 119 19.76 4.39 7.04
C LEU A 119 18.97 5.67 7.34
N LEU A 120 18.82 6.02 8.62
CA LEU A 120 18.14 7.24 9.03
C LEU A 120 18.98 8.51 8.84
N GLU A 121 20.30 8.40 8.79
CA GLU A 121 21.22 9.55 8.71
C GLU A 121 20.88 10.68 9.71
N GLY A 122 20.47 10.29 10.93
CA GLY A 122 20.07 11.21 12.00
C GLY A 122 18.61 11.70 11.94
N ALA A 123 17.83 11.27 10.96
CA ALA A 123 16.40 11.60 10.91
C ALA A 123 15.62 10.87 12.01
N ASP A 124 14.58 11.51 12.54
CA ASP A 124 13.65 10.88 13.47
C ASP A 124 12.79 9.83 12.78
N ARG A 125 12.57 8.72 13.46
CA ARG A 125 11.76 7.58 12.95
C ARG A 125 10.30 7.96 12.68
N GLY A 126 9.75 8.90 13.43
CA GLY A 126 8.39 9.39 13.27
C GLY A 126 8.19 10.24 12.01
N THR A 127 9.28 10.78 11.44
CA THR A 127 9.25 11.74 10.32
C THR A 127 9.59 11.15 8.96
N VAL A 128 9.87 9.84 8.91
CA VAL A 128 10.30 9.15 7.68
C VAL A 128 9.56 7.83 7.45
N TYR A 129 9.56 7.38 6.21
CA TYR A 129 9.08 6.06 5.81
C TYR A 129 10.07 5.40 4.86
N VAL A 130 10.03 4.08 4.77
CA VAL A 130 10.80 3.30 3.80
C VAL A 130 9.89 3.00 2.62
N ARG A 131 10.31 3.41 1.44
CA ARG A 131 9.71 3.02 0.15
C ARG A 131 10.56 1.95 -0.49
N VAL A 132 9.92 0.87 -0.93
CA VAL A 132 10.59 -0.20 -1.67
C VAL A 132 9.79 -0.51 -2.93
N ASP A 133 10.45 -0.43 -4.07
CA ASP A 133 9.88 -0.74 -5.38
C ASP A 133 10.71 -1.86 -6.04
N TYR A 134 10.05 -2.91 -6.50
CA TYR A 134 10.64 -3.94 -7.34
C TYR A 134 9.97 -3.90 -8.71
N THR A 135 10.78 -3.66 -9.73
CA THR A 135 10.33 -3.68 -11.13
C THR A 135 10.85 -4.94 -11.79
N ASP A 136 9.95 -5.83 -12.21
CA ASP A 136 10.33 -7.06 -12.90
C ASP A 136 10.69 -6.79 -14.38
N LYS A 137 11.14 -7.84 -15.09
CA LYS A 137 11.52 -7.74 -16.51
C LYS A 137 10.37 -7.34 -17.45
N SER A 138 9.12 -7.55 -17.03
CA SER A 138 7.94 -7.14 -17.81
C SER A 138 7.61 -5.67 -17.63
N GLY A 139 8.27 -4.97 -16.70
CA GLY A 139 7.98 -3.60 -16.32
C GLY A 139 6.91 -3.48 -15.23
N ARG A 140 6.41 -4.59 -14.69
CA ARG A 140 5.45 -4.54 -13.56
C ARG A 140 6.16 -4.14 -12.28
N VAL A 141 5.56 -3.19 -11.57
CA VAL A 141 6.10 -2.66 -10.31
C VAL A 141 5.33 -3.22 -9.12
N TYR A 142 6.07 -3.78 -8.17
CA TYR A 142 5.58 -4.22 -6.85
C TYR A 142 6.14 -3.27 -5.81
N HIS A 143 5.27 -2.58 -5.11
CA HIS A 143 5.70 -1.55 -4.16
C HIS A 143 5.21 -1.81 -2.75
N ASN A 144 5.95 -1.32 -1.78
CA ASN A 144 5.55 -1.32 -0.39
C ASN A 144 6.11 -0.08 0.33
N ASN A 145 5.24 0.56 1.12
CA ASN A 145 5.65 1.65 2.01
C ASN A 145 5.59 1.16 3.46
N TYR A 146 6.70 1.27 4.17
CA TYR A 146 6.84 0.82 5.54
C TYR A 146 7.09 1.99 6.47
N CYS A 147 6.11 2.29 7.33
CA CYS A 147 6.27 3.26 8.40
C CYS A 147 6.90 2.60 9.62
N LEU A 148 7.83 3.29 10.24
CA LEU A 148 8.80 2.74 11.19
C LEU A 148 8.29 2.67 12.64
N GLY A 149 7.08 3.18 12.87
CA GLY A 149 6.39 3.22 14.15
C GLY A 149 4.95 2.76 14.06
N LYS A 150 4.24 2.85 15.18
CA LYS A 150 2.78 2.77 15.16
C LYS A 150 2.23 4.00 14.44
N GLN A 151 1.11 3.87 13.75
CA GLN A 151 0.56 4.98 12.98
C GLN A 151 0.29 6.24 13.83
N LYS A 152 -0.13 6.05 15.09
CA LYS A 152 -0.37 7.14 16.03
C LYS A 152 0.90 7.86 16.53
N ASP A 153 2.06 7.24 16.34
CA ASP A 153 3.35 7.75 16.79
C ASP A 153 4.17 8.32 15.60
N MET A 154 3.53 8.48 14.43
CA MET A 154 4.13 9.05 13.23
C MET A 154 3.71 10.51 13.09
N ASP A 155 4.65 11.38 12.83
CA ASP A 155 4.44 12.83 12.64
C ASP A 155 3.95 13.15 11.22
N TYR A 156 2.79 12.58 10.86
CA TYR A 156 2.21 12.82 9.53
C TYR A 156 1.86 14.30 9.34
N PRO A 157 2.36 14.95 8.28
CA PRO A 157 1.94 16.30 7.94
C PRO A 157 0.48 16.30 7.49
N LYS A 158 -0.26 17.36 7.76
CA LYS A 158 -1.54 17.60 7.09
C LYS A 158 -1.31 17.71 5.59
N VAL A 159 -2.20 17.11 4.82
CA VAL A 159 -2.13 17.08 3.35
C VAL A 159 -3.43 17.60 2.74
N ASP A 160 -3.29 18.28 1.61
CA ASP A 160 -4.39 18.63 0.73
C ASP A 160 -4.37 17.71 -0.49
N LEU A 161 -5.42 16.89 -0.63
CA LEU A 161 -5.57 15.93 -1.72
C LEU A 161 -6.25 16.62 -2.90
N GLN A 162 -5.58 16.65 -4.03
CA GLN A 162 -6.12 17.17 -5.28
C GLN A 162 -6.69 16.03 -6.13
N THR A 163 -7.79 16.30 -6.84
CA THR A 163 -8.43 15.31 -7.71
C THR A 163 -8.74 15.86 -9.08
N GLU A 164 -8.53 15.02 -10.08
CA GLU A 164 -9.04 15.21 -11.44
C GLU A 164 -9.94 14.03 -11.79
N VAL A 165 -11.12 14.28 -12.35
CA VAL A 165 -12.12 13.25 -12.65
C VAL A 165 -12.42 13.26 -14.15
N HIS A 166 -12.26 12.09 -14.79
CA HIS A 166 -12.56 11.87 -16.19
C HIS A 166 -13.62 10.78 -16.35
N SER A 167 -14.61 11.00 -17.22
CA SER A 167 -15.60 9.98 -17.55
C SER A 167 -14.97 8.90 -18.42
N ILE A 168 -15.23 7.63 -18.08
CA ILE A 168 -14.84 6.46 -18.86
C ILE A 168 -16.06 5.56 -19.09
N GLU A 169 -15.94 4.56 -19.94
CA GLU A 169 -17.01 3.57 -20.11
C GLU A 169 -17.31 2.84 -18.79
N GLY A 170 -18.56 2.93 -18.34
CA GLY A 170 -19.03 2.29 -17.11
C GLY A 170 -18.64 2.97 -15.80
N GLY A 171 -18.15 4.23 -15.83
CA GLY A 171 -17.82 4.98 -14.61
C GLY A 171 -16.87 6.15 -14.80
N TYR A 172 -15.95 6.29 -13.88
CA TYR A 172 -15.01 7.42 -13.81
C TYR A 172 -13.60 6.96 -13.51
N GLU A 173 -12.64 7.70 -14.04
CA GLU A 173 -11.24 7.66 -13.67
C GLU A 173 -10.93 8.86 -12.78
N VAL A 174 -10.38 8.58 -11.60
CA VAL A 174 -10.04 9.60 -10.61
C VAL A 174 -8.52 9.60 -10.43
N MET A 175 -7.88 10.71 -10.79
CA MET A 175 -6.48 10.97 -10.49
C MET A 175 -6.40 11.66 -9.13
N VAL A 176 -5.66 11.08 -8.18
CA VAL A 176 -5.47 11.65 -6.83
C VAL A 176 -4.01 12.02 -6.67
N SER A 177 -3.73 13.26 -6.33
CA SER A 177 -2.36 13.77 -6.14
C SER A 177 -2.19 14.46 -4.78
N SER A 178 -0.93 14.58 -4.35
CA SER A 178 -0.55 15.26 -3.11
C SER A 178 0.88 15.78 -3.18
N ASP A 179 1.15 16.94 -2.57
CA ASP A 179 2.50 17.50 -2.45
C ASP A 179 3.36 16.79 -1.41
N LYS A 180 2.73 16.13 -0.45
CA LYS A 180 3.37 15.38 0.62
C LYS A 180 2.87 13.93 0.62
N PHE A 181 3.57 13.06 1.34
CA PHE A 181 3.14 11.67 1.51
C PHE A 181 1.77 11.60 2.17
N ALA A 182 0.78 11.11 1.44
CA ALA A 182 -0.55 10.84 1.96
C ALA A 182 -0.74 9.34 2.20
N ARG A 183 -1.08 8.99 3.44
CA ARG A 183 -1.20 7.61 3.90
C ARG A 183 -2.64 7.13 3.87
N ALA A 184 -2.85 5.92 3.30
CA ALA A 184 -4.12 5.21 3.29
C ALA A 184 -5.29 6.09 2.77
N VAL A 185 -5.09 6.71 1.61
CA VAL A 185 -6.13 7.53 0.96
C VAL A 185 -7.31 6.67 0.60
N CYS A 186 -8.50 7.10 1.02
CA CYS A 186 -9.77 6.42 0.79
C CYS A 186 -10.71 7.31 -0.02
N LEU A 187 -11.23 6.76 -1.11
CA LEU A 187 -12.29 7.36 -1.92
C LEU A 187 -13.62 6.77 -1.50
N SER A 188 -14.65 7.61 -1.45
CA SER A 188 -16.04 7.18 -1.27
C SER A 188 -16.98 8.07 -2.07
N VAL A 189 -18.12 7.51 -2.48
CA VAL A 189 -19.25 8.20 -3.12
C VAL A 189 -20.56 7.84 -2.42
N ALA A 190 -21.66 8.50 -2.78
CA ALA A 190 -22.93 8.35 -2.06
C ALA A 190 -23.58 6.98 -2.15
N ASP A 191 -23.24 6.16 -3.15
CA ASP A 191 -23.82 4.82 -3.30
C ASP A 191 -22.95 3.72 -2.64
N ASN A 192 -23.56 2.54 -2.48
CA ASN A 192 -22.90 1.34 -1.95
C ASN A 192 -22.52 0.35 -3.05
N GLU A 193 -22.85 0.62 -4.32
CA GLU A 193 -22.65 -0.27 -5.46
C GLU A 193 -21.37 0.04 -6.24
N SER A 194 -20.79 1.21 -6.02
CA SER A 194 -19.53 1.63 -6.66
C SER A 194 -18.36 0.72 -6.29
N VAL A 195 -17.60 0.33 -7.32
CA VAL A 195 -16.44 -0.57 -7.17
C VAL A 195 -15.18 0.17 -7.63
N TYR A 196 -14.18 0.19 -6.76
CA TYR A 196 -12.92 0.89 -6.97
C TYR A 196 -11.83 -0.10 -7.41
N SER A 197 -11.05 0.26 -8.44
CA SER A 197 -9.90 -0.55 -8.87
C SER A 197 -8.82 -0.66 -7.77
N ASP A 198 -8.65 0.38 -6.97
CA ASP A 198 -7.87 0.38 -5.72
C ASP A 198 -8.49 1.37 -4.71
N ASN A 199 -8.21 1.17 -3.44
CA ASN A 199 -8.60 2.09 -2.38
C ASN A 199 -7.68 1.89 -1.15
N TYR A 200 -7.66 2.84 -0.22
CA TYR A 200 -6.75 2.82 0.93
C TYR A 200 -5.27 2.71 0.51
N PHE A 201 -4.91 3.39 -0.57
CA PHE A 201 -3.56 3.44 -1.12
C PHE A 201 -2.77 4.64 -0.55
N ASP A 202 -1.47 4.61 -0.74
CA ASP A 202 -0.61 5.73 -0.40
C ASP A 202 -0.32 6.58 -1.64
N VAL A 203 -0.30 7.90 -1.49
CA VAL A 203 0.14 8.83 -2.54
C VAL A 203 1.52 9.34 -2.18
N GLN A 204 2.47 9.16 -3.10
CA GLN A 204 3.83 9.66 -2.94
C GLN A 204 3.86 11.19 -3.12
N PRO A 205 4.79 11.90 -2.46
CA PRO A 205 4.95 13.33 -2.67
C PRO A 205 5.12 13.70 -4.14
N LYS A 206 4.39 14.71 -4.59
CA LYS A 206 4.44 15.23 -5.97
C LYS A 206 4.16 14.18 -7.05
N SER A 207 3.35 13.19 -6.71
CA SER A 207 2.91 12.15 -7.64
C SER A 207 1.40 11.99 -7.61
N SER A 208 0.87 11.19 -8.50
CA SER A 208 -0.55 10.87 -8.59
C SER A 208 -0.79 9.38 -8.62
N VAL A 209 -1.96 8.97 -8.15
CA VAL A 209 -2.49 7.61 -8.24
C VAL A 209 -3.80 7.66 -9.01
N GLN A 210 -3.92 6.80 -10.00
CA GLN A 210 -5.11 6.64 -10.84
C GLN A 210 -6.00 5.53 -10.27
N VAL A 211 -7.28 5.84 -10.07
CA VAL A 211 -8.30 4.89 -9.60
C VAL A 211 -9.47 4.89 -10.56
N GLN A 212 -9.82 3.72 -11.09
CA GLN A 212 -11.05 3.54 -11.85
C GLN A 212 -12.19 3.21 -10.89
N VAL A 213 -13.29 3.93 -11.01
CA VAL A 213 -14.50 3.74 -10.22
C VAL A 213 -15.63 3.32 -11.16
N ARG A 214 -16.06 2.06 -11.07
CA ARG A 214 -17.24 1.58 -11.78
C ARG A 214 -18.48 1.95 -10.98
N THR A 215 -19.38 2.69 -11.59
CA THR A 215 -20.60 3.21 -10.94
C THR A 215 -21.68 3.54 -11.97
N ARG A 216 -22.93 3.61 -11.52
CA ARG A 216 -24.08 4.08 -12.29
C ARG A 216 -24.45 5.53 -11.99
N LEU A 217 -23.72 6.20 -11.09
CA LEU A 217 -23.98 7.59 -10.76
C LEU A 217 -23.78 8.51 -11.98
N SER A 218 -24.64 9.50 -12.12
CA SER A 218 -24.42 10.59 -13.08
C SER A 218 -23.19 11.41 -12.69
N ALA A 219 -22.62 12.16 -13.62
CA ALA A 219 -21.44 13.00 -13.35
C ALA A 219 -21.69 14.02 -12.23
N GLU A 220 -22.88 14.61 -12.20
CA GLU A 220 -23.30 15.54 -11.14
C GLU A 220 -23.34 14.85 -9.77
N ALA A 221 -24.00 13.69 -9.67
CA ALA A 221 -24.11 12.92 -8.44
C ALA A 221 -22.74 12.37 -7.99
N PHE A 222 -21.90 11.91 -8.93
CA PHE A 222 -20.57 11.41 -8.63
C PHE A 222 -19.69 12.54 -8.06
N ASN A 223 -19.53 13.66 -8.78
CA ASN A 223 -18.70 14.77 -8.35
C ASN A 223 -19.22 15.43 -7.06
N GLY A 224 -20.54 15.57 -6.92
CA GLY A 224 -21.15 16.12 -5.71
C GLY A 224 -20.97 15.27 -4.45
N SER A 225 -20.80 13.95 -4.62
CA SER A 225 -20.66 13.00 -3.51
C SER A 225 -19.24 12.45 -3.31
N LEU A 226 -18.33 12.65 -4.24
CA LEU A 226 -16.95 12.18 -4.09
C LEU A 226 -16.30 12.79 -2.85
N ARG A 227 -15.82 11.96 -1.97
CA ARG A 227 -15.10 12.33 -0.74
C ARG A 227 -13.79 11.58 -0.68
N LEU A 228 -12.75 12.28 -0.27
CA LEU A 228 -11.43 11.74 -0.01
C LEU A 228 -11.10 11.93 1.46
N THR A 229 -10.60 10.88 2.08
CA THR A 229 -10.01 10.92 3.43
C THR A 229 -8.64 10.27 3.40
N CYS A 230 -7.79 10.61 4.34
CA CYS A 230 -6.49 9.97 4.51
C CYS A 230 -6.08 9.97 5.98
N LEU A 231 -5.21 9.06 6.35
CA LEU A 231 -4.78 8.92 7.73
C LEU A 231 -4.08 10.17 8.28
N ASN A 232 -3.41 10.93 7.42
CA ASN A 232 -2.72 12.18 7.79
C ASN A 232 -3.66 13.23 8.43
N ASN A 233 -4.91 13.24 8.02
CA ASN A 233 -5.89 14.27 8.40
C ASN A 233 -6.81 13.84 9.56
N GLU A 234 -6.69 12.57 10.00
CA GLU A 234 -7.52 12.00 11.07
C GLU A 234 -6.92 12.19 12.48
N PHE A 235 -5.64 12.61 12.57
CA PHE A 235 -4.93 12.86 13.84
C PHE A 235 -4.53 14.31 14.03
#